data_71bf554bf58f69e7a7cdf8ebad5cd284
#
_entry.id   71bf554bf58f69e7a7cdf8ebad5cd284
#
_cell.length_a   1.000
_cell.length_b   1.000
_cell.length_c   1.000
_cell.angle_alpha   90.00
_cell.angle_beta   90.00
_cell.angle_gamma   90.00
#
_symmetry.space_group_name_H-M   'P 1'
#
loop_
_entity.id
_entity.type
_entity.pdbx_description
1 polymer ?
#
loop_
_entity_poly.entity_id
_entity_poly.type
_entity_poly.pdbx_seq_one_letter_code
_entity_poly.pdbx_strand_id
1 'polypeptide(L)'
;RPINNTFENLGRETFMMPVKWSEDGFPYMTQGDDLVPVIVRREGVKRDESATFGNFEMNDGFDGQTLGMEWMTLRAPATGLYSLSQTPGYLTLKCDSVSASEKKVPAFICRRLQHHKFECSTRMLFCPQSKAEQAGILLFKDEKHQYFLAVGRDDQGECISLRQIGDGESKM
;
A
#
# COMPACT_ATOMS: atom_id res chain seq x y z
N ARG A 1 -7.81 13.02 6.60
CA ARG A 1 -9.12 13.67 6.77
C ARG A 1 -10.21 12.81 6.14
N PRO A 2 -11.33 12.59 6.83
CA PRO A 2 -12.42 11.82 6.25
C PRO A 2 -13.03 12.56 5.05
N ILE A 3 -13.41 11.79 4.03
CA ILE A 3 -14.16 12.31 2.88
C ILE A 3 -15.61 12.49 3.33
N ASN A 4 -16.14 13.68 3.15
CA ASN A 4 -17.51 14.05 3.56
C ASN A 4 -17.80 13.75 5.05
N ASN A 5 -16.80 13.87 5.92
CA ASN A 5 -16.85 13.61 7.36
C ASN A 5 -17.20 12.17 7.77
N THR A 6 -17.22 11.22 6.86
CA THR A 6 -17.64 9.84 7.15
C THR A 6 -16.68 8.76 6.66
N PHE A 7 -16.01 8.96 5.53
CA PHE A 7 -15.19 7.93 4.91
C PHE A 7 -13.74 8.35 4.78
N GLU A 8 -12.83 7.41 4.99
CA GLU A 8 -11.41 7.61 4.87
C GLU A 8 -10.76 6.34 4.33
N ASN A 9 -10.02 6.47 3.23
CA ASN A 9 -9.29 5.35 2.62
C ASN A 9 -7.79 5.37 2.91
N LEU A 10 -7.25 6.46 3.48
CA LEU A 10 -5.84 6.58 3.81
C LEU A 10 -5.51 6.14 5.25
N GLY A 11 -6.52 5.99 6.09
CA GLY A 11 -6.38 5.68 7.49
C GLY A 11 -5.90 6.88 8.32
N ARG A 12 -5.19 6.62 9.42
CA ARG A 12 -4.60 7.65 10.26
C ARG A 12 -3.34 8.19 9.63
N GLU A 13 -3.21 9.51 9.64
CA GLU A 13 -2.06 10.22 9.12
C GLU A 13 -1.16 10.69 10.27
N THR A 14 0.14 10.64 10.05
CA THR A 14 1.13 11.20 10.98
C THR A 14 1.53 12.59 10.52
N PHE A 15 1.44 13.54 11.44
CA PHE A 15 1.81 14.92 11.19
C PHE A 15 3.04 15.30 12.00
N MET A 16 3.88 16.16 11.43
CA MET A 16 5.02 16.74 12.10
C MET A 16 4.74 18.23 12.37
N MET A 17 4.91 18.63 13.61
CA MET A 17 4.66 19.99 14.08
C MET A 17 5.88 20.55 14.79
N PRO A 18 6.15 21.86 14.71
CA PRO A 18 7.14 22.49 15.59
C PRO A 18 6.67 22.42 17.03
N VAL A 19 7.59 22.11 17.92
CA VAL A 19 7.36 22.07 19.36
C VAL A 19 8.02 23.28 20.00
N LYS A 20 7.29 23.96 20.86
CA LYS A 20 7.80 24.98 21.78
C LYS A 20 7.87 24.42 23.17
N TRP A 21 8.83 24.88 23.94
CA TRP A 21 9.01 24.50 25.33
C TRP A 21 8.59 25.65 26.24
N SER A 22 7.80 25.39 27.24
CA SER A 22 7.49 26.34 28.30
C SER A 22 8.68 26.51 29.26
N GLU A 23 8.65 27.52 30.09
CA GLU A 23 9.73 27.78 31.08
C GLU A 23 9.88 26.64 32.10
N ASP A 24 8.81 25.96 32.41
CA ASP A 24 8.78 24.78 33.29
C ASP A 24 9.08 23.46 32.57
N GLY A 25 9.48 23.51 31.29
CA GLY A 25 9.97 22.36 30.53
C GLY A 25 8.90 21.48 29.90
N PHE A 26 7.66 21.95 29.77
CA PHE A 26 6.63 21.21 29.04
C PHE A 26 6.66 21.51 27.53
N PRO A 27 6.61 20.48 26.66
CA PRO A 27 6.47 20.67 25.23
C PRO A 27 5.02 20.97 24.85
N TYR A 28 4.80 21.96 23.97
CA TYR A 28 3.50 22.23 23.39
C TYR A 28 3.60 22.56 21.89
N MET A 29 2.60 22.16 21.14
CA MET A 29 2.49 22.39 19.68
C MET A 29 1.49 23.49 19.36
N THR A 30 0.43 23.62 20.15
CA THR A 30 -0.60 24.66 20.06
C THR A 30 -0.89 25.21 21.45
N GLN A 31 -1.46 26.41 21.56
CA GLN A 31 -1.86 27.02 22.85
C GLN A 31 -3.37 27.10 22.94
N GLY A 32 -3.90 26.81 24.13
CA GLY A 32 -5.32 26.90 24.41
C GLY A 32 -6.17 26.12 23.42
N ASP A 33 -7.15 26.76 22.84
CA ASP A 33 -8.10 26.20 21.87
C ASP A 33 -7.61 26.26 20.42
N ASP A 34 -6.35 26.63 20.18
CA ASP A 34 -5.78 26.71 18.84
C ASP A 34 -5.83 25.33 18.13
N LEU A 35 -6.37 25.34 16.93
CA LEU A 35 -6.42 24.14 16.10
C LEU A 35 -5.05 23.83 15.48
N VAL A 36 -4.76 22.54 15.33
CA VAL A 36 -3.59 22.09 14.57
C VAL A 36 -3.66 22.62 13.14
N PRO A 37 -2.67 23.42 12.69
CA PRO A 37 -2.69 24.00 11.35
C PRO A 37 -2.57 22.93 10.27
N VAL A 38 -3.24 23.14 9.15
CA VAL A 38 -3.19 22.23 7.99
C VAL A 38 -1.85 22.30 7.30
N ILE A 39 -1.22 23.47 7.33
CA ILE A 39 0.08 23.73 6.69
C ILE A 39 1.02 24.32 7.72
N VAL A 40 2.17 23.69 7.88
CA VAL A 40 3.27 24.20 8.70
C VAL A 40 4.45 24.48 7.77
N ARG A 41 5.04 25.67 7.91
CA ARG A 41 6.26 26.07 7.18
C ARG A 41 7.43 26.07 8.15
N ARG A 42 8.55 25.53 7.72
CA ARG A 42 9.81 25.62 8.43
C ARG A 42 10.80 26.40 7.56
N GLU A 43 11.28 27.49 8.09
CA GLU A 43 12.32 28.29 7.42
C GLU A 43 13.67 27.57 7.44
N GLY A 44 14.50 27.81 6.44
CA GLY A 44 15.89 27.28 6.35
C GLY A 44 16.00 25.80 5.95
N VAL A 45 14.89 25.12 5.70
CA VAL A 45 14.92 23.74 5.16
C VAL A 45 14.84 23.78 3.65
N LYS A 46 15.83 23.24 2.99
CA LYS A 46 15.77 23.04 1.53
C LYS A 46 14.72 21.99 1.21
N ARG A 47 13.93 22.24 0.18
CA ARG A 47 13.00 21.27 -0.35
C ARG A 47 13.80 20.11 -0.96
N ASP A 48 13.48 18.90 -0.60
CA ASP A 48 13.97 17.71 -1.28
C ASP A 48 13.17 17.54 -2.58
N GLU A 49 13.83 17.58 -3.71
CA GLU A 49 13.21 17.43 -5.03
C GLU A 49 12.71 16.01 -5.28
N SER A 50 13.27 15.03 -4.55
CA SER A 50 12.83 13.63 -4.60
C SER A 50 11.61 13.33 -3.68
N ALA A 51 11.14 14.32 -2.90
CA ALA A 51 10.07 14.12 -1.96
C ALA A 51 8.74 13.78 -2.64
N THR A 52 8.17 12.67 -2.23
CA THR A 52 6.88 12.17 -2.71
C THR A 52 5.71 12.82 -1.96
N PHE A 53 5.40 14.07 -2.28
CA PHE A 53 4.25 14.77 -1.75
C PHE A 53 3.51 15.53 -2.86
N GLY A 54 2.22 15.80 -2.66
CA GLY A 54 1.34 16.33 -3.69
C GLY A 54 0.99 15.23 -4.70
N ASN A 55 0.79 15.60 -5.95
CA ASN A 55 0.57 14.67 -7.04
C ASN A 55 1.93 14.24 -7.60
N PHE A 56 2.24 12.99 -7.49
CA PHE A 56 3.49 12.42 -7.99
C PHE A 56 3.24 11.08 -8.67
N GLU A 57 4.07 10.78 -9.65
CA GLU A 57 4.14 9.48 -10.30
C GLU A 57 5.28 8.66 -9.69
N MET A 58 5.05 7.38 -9.54
CA MET A 58 6.10 6.44 -9.16
C MET A 58 6.11 5.26 -10.10
N ASN A 59 7.30 4.92 -10.55
CA ASN A 59 7.54 3.74 -11.36
C ASN A 59 8.68 2.94 -10.74
N ASP A 60 8.52 1.62 -10.64
CA ASP A 60 9.56 0.71 -10.20
C ASP A 60 9.76 -0.38 -11.26
N GLY A 61 10.94 -0.39 -11.87
CA GLY A 61 11.35 -1.40 -12.85
C GLY A 61 11.86 -2.69 -12.22
N PHE A 62 11.97 -2.73 -10.87
CA PHE A 62 12.53 -3.87 -10.12
C PHE A 62 13.93 -4.30 -10.59
N ASP A 63 14.74 -3.32 -11.02
CA ASP A 63 16.11 -3.53 -11.53
C ASP A 63 17.16 -3.55 -10.41
N GLY A 64 16.75 -3.22 -9.19
CA GLY A 64 17.62 -3.18 -8.02
C GLY A 64 17.95 -4.57 -7.46
N GLN A 65 18.92 -4.62 -6.55
CA GLN A 65 19.26 -5.86 -5.82
C GLN A 65 18.32 -6.11 -4.62
N THR A 66 17.70 -5.05 -4.11
CA THR A 66 16.75 -5.08 -3.00
C THR A 66 15.56 -4.19 -3.31
N LEU A 67 14.41 -4.49 -2.72
CA LEU A 67 13.25 -3.60 -2.77
C LEU A 67 13.56 -2.29 -2.04
N GLY A 68 13.01 -1.18 -2.57
CA GLY A 68 13.02 0.11 -1.89
C GLY A 68 12.26 0.08 -0.56
N MET A 69 12.50 1.09 0.28
CA MET A 69 11.90 1.19 1.62
C MET A 69 10.38 1.40 1.58
N GLU A 70 9.84 1.82 0.46
CA GLU A 70 8.40 2.00 0.22
C GLU A 70 7.65 0.66 0.09
N TRP A 71 8.35 -0.42 -0.23
CA TRP A 71 7.77 -1.75 -0.33
C TRP A 71 7.74 -2.45 1.02
N MET A 72 6.66 -3.10 1.30
CA MET A 72 6.45 -3.81 2.56
C MET A 72 5.69 -5.11 2.36
N THR A 73 5.78 -5.97 3.33
CA THR A 73 5.01 -7.21 3.43
C THR A 73 3.98 -7.12 4.54
N LEU A 74 3.00 -7.98 4.49
CA LEU A 74 1.96 -8.06 5.51
C LEU A 74 2.38 -9.05 6.61
N ARG A 75 2.51 -8.56 7.86
CA ARG A 75 2.72 -9.30 9.13
C ARG A 75 4.10 -9.91 9.36
N ALA A 76 4.89 -10.17 8.34
CA ALA A 76 6.22 -10.76 8.53
C ALA A 76 7.23 -10.16 7.54
N PRO A 77 8.52 -10.22 7.84
CA PRO A 77 9.57 -9.85 6.89
C PRO A 77 9.48 -10.66 5.60
N ALA A 78 9.91 -10.07 4.51
CA ALA A 78 9.85 -10.63 3.15
C ALA A 78 10.84 -11.80 2.89
N THR A 79 11.44 -12.39 3.90
CA THR A 79 12.47 -13.43 3.75
C THR A 79 11.93 -14.61 2.94
N GLY A 80 12.50 -14.84 1.76
CA GLY A 80 12.12 -15.94 0.88
C GLY A 80 10.77 -15.79 0.17
N LEU A 81 10.09 -14.64 0.33
CA LEU A 81 8.80 -14.38 -0.31
C LEU A 81 8.96 -13.95 -1.76
N TYR A 82 10.05 -13.27 -2.08
CA TYR A 82 10.28 -12.72 -3.41
C TYR A 82 11.73 -12.88 -3.89
N SER A 83 11.93 -12.66 -5.18
CA SER A 83 13.23 -12.53 -5.82
C SER A 83 13.23 -11.40 -6.84
N LEU A 84 14.31 -10.62 -6.89
CA LEU A 84 14.59 -9.64 -7.93
C LEU A 84 15.62 -10.15 -8.95
N SER A 85 16.25 -11.31 -8.70
CA SER A 85 17.29 -11.89 -9.55
C SER A 85 16.80 -13.05 -10.40
N GLN A 86 15.67 -13.67 -10.06
CA GLN A 86 15.14 -14.83 -10.78
C GLN A 86 14.70 -14.45 -12.20
N THR A 87 14.07 -13.29 -12.35
CA THR A 87 13.68 -12.71 -13.64
C THR A 87 14.05 -11.25 -13.61
N PRO A 88 15.19 -10.83 -14.16
CA PRO A 88 15.63 -9.43 -14.14
C PRO A 88 14.57 -8.48 -14.69
N GLY A 89 14.36 -7.34 -14.04
CA GLY A 89 13.29 -6.38 -14.37
C GLY A 89 11.89 -6.78 -13.91
N TYR A 90 11.78 -7.81 -13.05
CA TYR A 90 10.52 -8.26 -12.46
C TYR A 90 10.67 -8.57 -10.99
N LEU A 91 9.66 -8.22 -10.23
CA LEU A 91 9.46 -8.75 -8.89
C LEU A 91 8.81 -10.14 -8.98
N THR A 92 9.59 -11.18 -8.78
CA THR A 92 9.07 -12.56 -8.74
C THR A 92 8.57 -12.87 -7.35
N LEU A 93 7.29 -13.18 -7.21
CA LEU A 93 6.66 -13.63 -5.96
C LEU A 93 6.55 -15.15 -5.96
N LYS A 94 6.87 -15.74 -4.81
CA LYS A 94 6.60 -17.17 -4.60
C LYS A 94 5.13 -17.35 -4.23
N CYS A 95 4.36 -18.02 -5.09
CA CYS A 95 2.96 -18.32 -4.79
C CYS A 95 2.83 -19.19 -3.54
N ASP A 96 1.75 -18.97 -2.80
CA ASP A 96 1.39 -19.71 -1.59
C ASP A 96 -0.13 -19.98 -1.59
N SER A 97 -0.55 -20.95 -0.80
CA SER A 97 -1.96 -21.27 -0.54
C SER A 97 -2.65 -20.29 0.40
N VAL A 98 -1.88 -19.43 1.07
CA VAL A 98 -2.42 -18.45 2.03
C VAL A 98 -3.03 -17.25 1.31
N SER A 99 -4.30 -17.04 1.53
CA SER A 99 -5.05 -15.89 1.03
C SER A 99 -4.80 -14.63 1.88
N ALA A 100 -4.90 -13.46 1.28
CA ALA A 100 -4.88 -12.18 2.00
C ALA A 100 -6.06 -12.00 2.96
N SER A 101 -7.14 -12.78 2.81
CA SER A 101 -8.29 -12.81 3.74
C SER A 101 -8.00 -13.60 5.02
N GLU A 102 -6.88 -14.28 5.10
CA GLU A 102 -6.47 -15.01 6.29
C GLU A 102 -5.54 -14.17 7.17
N LYS A 103 -5.57 -14.40 8.48
CA LYS A 103 -4.64 -13.78 9.44
C LYS A 103 -3.28 -14.50 9.48
N LYS A 104 -2.76 -14.82 8.31
CA LYS A 104 -1.45 -15.45 8.08
C LYS A 104 -0.59 -14.56 7.19
N VAL A 105 0.57 -15.02 6.78
CA VAL A 105 1.48 -14.28 5.88
C VAL A 105 1.20 -14.70 4.44
N PRO A 106 0.49 -13.91 3.64
CA PRO A 106 0.24 -14.21 2.22
C PRO A 106 1.45 -13.85 1.35
N ALA A 107 1.49 -14.37 0.13
CA ALA A 107 2.39 -13.92 -0.92
C ALA A 107 1.98 -12.51 -1.42
N PHE A 108 2.25 -11.50 -0.60
CA PHE A 108 1.79 -10.14 -0.82
C PHE A 108 2.88 -9.12 -0.51
N ILE A 109 3.25 -8.34 -1.53
CA ILE A 109 4.13 -7.19 -1.41
C ILE A 109 3.33 -5.96 -1.80
N CYS A 110 3.40 -4.94 -0.98
CA CYS A 110 2.57 -3.75 -1.12
C CYS A 110 3.31 -2.48 -0.76
N ARG A 111 2.69 -1.38 -1.07
CA ARG A 111 3.07 -0.04 -0.63
C ARG A 111 1.86 0.71 -0.11
N ARG A 112 2.10 1.71 0.73
CA ARG A 112 1.03 2.54 1.26
C ARG A 112 0.37 3.37 0.19
N LEU A 113 -0.96 3.38 0.19
CA LEU A 113 -1.74 4.32 -0.58
C LEU A 113 -1.61 5.72 0.04
N GLN A 114 -1.26 6.71 -0.78
CA GLN A 114 -1.01 8.09 -0.33
C GLN A 114 -2.03 9.11 -0.88
N HIS A 115 -2.91 8.68 -1.79
CA HIS A 115 -3.87 9.55 -2.44
C HIS A 115 -5.28 8.95 -2.41
N HIS A 116 -6.29 9.82 -2.31
CA HIS A 116 -7.70 9.42 -2.39
C HIS A 116 -8.10 8.99 -3.81
N LYS A 117 -7.45 9.57 -4.81
CA LYS A 117 -7.62 9.21 -6.22
C LYS A 117 -6.25 8.83 -6.77
N PHE A 118 -6.16 7.67 -7.38
CA PHE A 118 -4.92 7.16 -7.94
C PHE A 118 -5.22 6.19 -9.07
N GLU A 119 -4.24 5.97 -9.90
CA GLU A 119 -4.19 4.90 -10.88
C GLU A 119 -2.97 4.05 -10.60
N CYS A 120 -3.08 2.75 -10.81
CA CYS A 120 -1.94 1.86 -10.75
C CYS A 120 -2.02 0.82 -11.85
N SER A 121 -0.86 0.45 -12.37
CA SER A 121 -0.73 -0.60 -13.37
C SER A 121 0.48 -1.48 -13.07
N THR A 122 0.43 -2.71 -13.51
CA THR A 122 1.57 -3.61 -13.48
C THR A 122 1.57 -4.49 -14.72
N ARG A 123 2.78 -4.82 -15.18
CA ARG A 123 2.97 -5.90 -16.15
C ARG A 123 3.21 -7.19 -15.40
N MET A 124 2.45 -8.22 -15.69
CA MET A 124 2.53 -9.49 -14.99
C MET A 124 2.84 -10.63 -15.97
N LEU A 125 3.73 -11.53 -15.56
CA LEU A 125 3.98 -12.82 -16.19
C LEU A 125 3.40 -13.89 -15.28
N PHE A 126 2.22 -14.37 -15.63
CA PHE A 126 1.52 -15.38 -14.84
C PHE A 126 0.64 -16.22 -15.76
N CYS A 127 0.71 -17.53 -15.61
CA CYS A 127 -0.08 -18.50 -16.38
C CYS A 127 -0.68 -19.51 -15.42
N PRO A 128 -1.94 -19.34 -14.97
CA PRO A 128 -2.59 -20.24 -14.03
C PRO A 128 -2.83 -21.61 -14.63
N GLN A 129 -2.40 -22.66 -13.94
CA GLN A 129 -2.58 -24.05 -14.37
C GLN A 129 -3.86 -24.66 -13.78
N SER A 130 -4.38 -24.08 -12.70
CA SER A 130 -5.58 -24.54 -12.01
C SER A 130 -6.49 -23.37 -11.59
N LYS A 131 -7.74 -23.69 -11.25
CA LYS A 131 -8.71 -22.68 -10.74
C LYS A 131 -8.33 -22.09 -9.38
N ALA A 132 -7.45 -22.75 -8.64
CA ALA A 132 -6.97 -22.27 -7.34
C ALA A 132 -5.89 -21.21 -7.47
N GLU A 133 -5.29 -21.05 -8.65
CA GLU A 133 -4.17 -20.16 -8.88
C GLU A 133 -4.66 -18.79 -9.37
N GLN A 134 -4.31 -17.75 -8.65
CA GLN A 134 -4.66 -16.37 -8.96
C GLN A 134 -3.49 -15.45 -8.61
N ALA A 135 -3.26 -14.45 -9.45
CA ALA A 135 -2.31 -13.37 -9.16
C ALA A 135 -2.83 -12.05 -9.73
N GLY A 136 -2.49 -10.93 -9.10
CA GLY A 136 -2.97 -9.64 -9.58
C GLY A 136 -2.70 -8.48 -8.63
N ILE A 137 -3.48 -7.42 -8.78
CA ILE A 137 -3.43 -6.21 -7.96
C ILE A 137 -4.47 -6.32 -6.85
N LEU A 138 -4.04 -6.11 -5.63
CA LEU A 138 -4.90 -6.13 -4.45
C LEU A 138 -4.93 -4.75 -3.78
N LEU A 139 -6.12 -4.17 -3.65
CA LEU A 139 -6.37 -3.05 -2.76
C LEU A 139 -6.80 -3.62 -1.41
N PHE A 140 -5.92 -3.49 -0.43
CA PHE A 140 -6.09 -4.12 0.88
C PHE A 140 -6.28 -3.08 1.97
N LYS A 141 -7.40 -3.13 2.67
CA LYS A 141 -7.64 -2.40 3.91
C LYS A 141 -7.43 -3.32 5.11
N ASP A 142 -8.11 -4.45 5.11
CA ASP A 142 -8.01 -5.53 6.08
C ASP A 142 -8.50 -6.85 5.45
N GLU A 143 -8.53 -7.94 6.22
CA GLU A 143 -8.92 -9.27 5.73
C GLU A 143 -10.37 -9.34 5.21
N LYS A 144 -11.22 -8.40 5.66
CA LYS A 144 -12.65 -8.37 5.32
C LYS A 144 -13.01 -7.28 4.31
N HIS A 145 -12.09 -6.36 4.00
CA HIS A 145 -12.34 -5.23 3.11
C HIS A 145 -11.21 -5.10 2.10
N GLN A 146 -11.43 -5.61 0.91
CA GLN A 146 -10.43 -5.62 -0.14
C GLN A 146 -11.06 -5.74 -1.54
N TYR A 147 -10.32 -5.27 -2.54
CA TYR A 147 -10.61 -5.48 -3.95
C TYR A 147 -9.44 -6.20 -4.59
N PHE A 148 -9.71 -7.30 -5.27
CA PHE A 148 -8.70 -8.09 -5.94
C PHE A 148 -9.00 -8.20 -7.44
N LEU A 149 -8.22 -7.48 -8.25
CA LEU A 149 -8.21 -7.63 -9.70
C LEU A 149 -7.17 -8.68 -10.06
N ALA A 150 -7.59 -9.83 -10.53
CA ALA A 150 -6.74 -10.99 -10.70
C ALA A 150 -6.88 -11.63 -12.09
N VAL A 151 -5.76 -12.17 -12.57
CA VAL A 151 -5.74 -13.22 -13.58
C VAL A 151 -5.88 -14.56 -12.85
N GLY A 152 -6.75 -15.39 -13.35
CA GLY A 152 -7.03 -16.74 -12.84
C GLY A 152 -7.45 -17.64 -13.97
N ARG A 153 -8.06 -18.77 -13.61
CA ARG A 153 -8.56 -19.76 -14.57
C ARG A 153 -9.93 -20.26 -14.15
N ASP A 154 -10.83 -20.41 -15.11
CA ASP A 154 -12.13 -21.06 -14.96
C ASP A 154 -12.28 -22.26 -15.90
N ASP A 155 -13.52 -22.75 -16.11
CA ASP A 155 -13.82 -23.86 -17.00
C ASP A 155 -13.62 -23.53 -18.49
N GLN A 156 -13.59 -22.25 -18.84
CA GLN A 156 -13.42 -21.75 -20.21
C GLN A 156 -11.95 -21.40 -20.53
N GLY A 157 -11.09 -21.32 -19.52
CA GLY A 157 -9.68 -21.00 -19.70
C GLY A 157 -9.19 -19.90 -18.75
N GLU A 158 -8.20 -19.13 -19.20
CA GLU A 158 -7.72 -17.96 -18.46
C GLU A 158 -8.78 -16.86 -18.44
N CYS A 159 -8.95 -16.24 -17.29
CA CYS A 159 -9.92 -15.18 -17.09
C CYS A 159 -9.36 -14.04 -16.23
N ILE A 160 -9.94 -12.85 -16.37
CA ILE A 160 -9.70 -11.72 -15.47
C ILE A 160 -10.95 -11.55 -14.63
N SER A 161 -10.78 -11.47 -13.34
CA SER A 161 -11.86 -11.27 -12.37
C SER A 161 -11.58 -10.09 -11.46
N LEU A 162 -12.63 -9.37 -11.07
CA LEU A 162 -12.59 -8.39 -10.00
C LEU A 162 -13.45 -8.91 -8.85
N ARG A 163 -12.82 -9.23 -7.74
CA ARG A 163 -13.50 -9.67 -6.53
C ARG A 163 -13.49 -8.56 -5.49
N GLN A 164 -14.65 -8.24 -4.97
CA GLN A 164 -14.82 -7.38 -3.82
C GLN A 164 -15.13 -8.24 -2.59
N ILE A 165 -14.43 -7.99 -1.51
CA ILE A 165 -14.76 -8.51 -0.17
C ILE A 165 -15.12 -7.29 0.68
N GLY A 166 -16.33 -7.30 1.26
CA GLY A 166 -16.83 -6.25 2.13
C GLY A 166 -17.86 -6.83 3.09
N ASP A 167 -17.87 -6.37 4.34
CA ASP A 167 -18.79 -6.81 5.42
C ASP A 167 -18.90 -8.32 5.60
N GLY A 168 -17.84 -9.05 5.21
CA GLY A 168 -17.80 -10.52 5.27
C GLY A 168 -18.39 -11.22 4.04
N GLU A 169 -18.92 -10.50 3.07
CA GLU A 169 -19.42 -11.03 1.80
C GLU A 169 -18.39 -10.87 0.68
N SER A 170 -18.29 -11.86 -0.19
CA SER A 170 -17.50 -11.80 -1.42
C SER A 170 -18.44 -11.68 -2.62
N LYS A 171 -18.22 -10.66 -3.44
CA LYS A 171 -18.90 -10.47 -4.73
C LYS A 171 -17.88 -10.56 -5.84
N MET A 172 -18.22 -11.29 -6.89
CA MET A 172 -17.41 -11.47 -8.10
C MET A 172 -18.14 -10.81 -9.26
#